data_1bcc67f16a32a11cda28b81606aba8f5
#
_entry.id   1bcc67f16a32a11cda28b81606aba8f5
#
_cell.length_a   1.000
_cell.length_b   1.000
_cell.length_c   1.000
_cell.angle_alpha   90.00
_cell.angle_beta   90.00
_cell.angle_gamma   90.00
#
_symmetry.space_group_name_H-M   'P 1'
#
loop_
_entity.id
_entity.type
_entity.pdbx_description
1 polymer ?
#
loop_
_entity_poly.entity_id
_entity_poly.type
_entity_poly.pdbx_seq_one_letter_code
_entity_poly.pdbx_strand_id
1 'polypeptide(L)'
;MDGVYIANIDGAARGNPGPASYGLVLKRPDGTTLEILGKYIGRHTNNVAEYYALIAALDYATANGIKRLRVQSDSQLIVNQMKGLYKVKHPDLRPLHERAKKMAAGLESFTIQYVPREQNREADAAANAALDNTSGVKPAYGSEQSVAQKSGQPNAARASRNESGAAASAPRKVKAQFRDGVLVPAEPLHLKEGAVVEISVALVPERN
;
A
#
# COMPACT_ATOMS: atom_id res chain seq x y z
N MET A 1 3.75 9.43 -27.03
CA MET A 1 2.50 8.63 -27.03
C MET A 1 1.38 9.50 -26.48
N ASP A 2 0.54 10.03 -27.37
CA ASP A 2 -0.44 11.10 -27.04
C ASP A 2 -1.83 10.57 -26.64
N GLY A 3 -1.93 9.46 -25.95
CA GLY A 3 -3.19 8.89 -25.57
C GLY A 3 -3.52 9.03 -24.08
N VAL A 4 -4.79 8.83 -23.72
CA VAL A 4 -5.26 8.79 -22.34
C VAL A 4 -5.09 7.39 -21.77
N TYR A 5 -4.27 7.25 -20.73
CA TYR A 5 -4.14 6.01 -19.96
C TYR A 5 -5.35 5.85 -19.02
N ILE A 6 -5.75 4.62 -18.77
CA ILE A 6 -6.88 4.31 -17.89
C ILE A 6 -6.36 3.54 -16.68
N ALA A 7 -6.70 4.01 -15.49
CA ALA A 7 -6.39 3.34 -14.24
C ALA A 7 -7.69 2.90 -13.54
N ASN A 8 -7.93 1.60 -13.44
CA ASN A 8 -8.94 1.04 -12.56
C ASN A 8 -8.36 0.89 -11.17
N ILE A 9 -9.01 1.43 -10.15
CA ILE A 9 -8.55 1.41 -8.77
C ILE A 9 -9.61 0.83 -7.84
N ASP A 10 -9.15 0.13 -6.79
CA ASP A 10 -10.02 -0.39 -5.73
C ASP A 10 -9.29 -0.40 -4.39
N GLY A 11 -10.03 -0.23 -3.30
CA GLY A 11 -9.56 -0.38 -1.94
C GLY A 11 -10.32 -1.48 -1.22
N ALA A 12 -9.61 -2.36 -0.52
CA ALA A 12 -10.22 -3.44 0.25
C ALA A 12 -9.79 -3.39 1.73
N ALA A 13 -10.73 -3.65 2.64
CA ALA A 13 -10.43 -3.79 4.06
C ALA A 13 -11.28 -4.90 4.70
N ARG A 14 -10.63 -5.75 5.50
CA ARG A 14 -11.32 -6.76 6.33
C ARG A 14 -11.61 -6.20 7.70
N GLY A 15 -12.77 -5.55 7.84
CA GLY A 15 -13.14 -4.71 8.97
C GLY A 15 -12.87 -3.24 8.69
N ASN A 16 -13.48 -2.33 9.49
CA ASN A 16 -13.43 -0.90 9.22
C ASN A 16 -13.24 -0.06 10.50
N PRO A 17 -11.96 0.12 10.99
CA PRO A 17 -10.69 -0.25 10.35
C PRO A 17 -10.32 -1.72 10.50
N GLY A 18 -9.56 -2.26 9.53
CA GLY A 18 -9.03 -3.62 9.52
C GLY A 18 -7.81 -3.76 8.62
N PRO A 19 -7.27 -4.99 8.47
CA PRO A 19 -6.29 -5.28 7.44
C PRO A 19 -6.78 -4.75 6.11
N ALA A 20 -5.98 -3.94 5.43
CA ALA A 20 -6.37 -3.22 4.24
C ALA A 20 -5.31 -3.31 3.14
N SER A 21 -5.76 -3.25 1.91
CA SER A 21 -4.95 -3.26 0.71
C SER A 21 -5.57 -2.39 -0.37
N TYR A 22 -4.83 -2.17 -1.44
CA TYR A 22 -5.37 -1.58 -2.64
C TYR A 22 -4.99 -2.39 -3.88
N GLY A 23 -5.79 -2.24 -4.93
CA GLY A 23 -5.57 -2.76 -6.27
C GLY A 23 -5.57 -1.65 -7.31
N LEU A 24 -4.71 -1.80 -8.30
CA LEU A 24 -4.56 -0.90 -9.45
C LEU A 24 -4.37 -1.73 -10.70
N VAL A 25 -5.14 -1.44 -11.74
CA VAL A 25 -4.93 -1.96 -13.09
C VAL A 25 -4.77 -0.78 -14.02
N LEU A 26 -3.59 -0.66 -14.63
CA LEU A 26 -3.30 0.41 -15.57
C LEU A 26 -3.33 -0.11 -16.99
N LYS A 27 -4.05 0.59 -17.87
CA LYS A 27 -4.21 0.25 -19.29
C LYS A 27 -3.66 1.38 -20.18
N ARG A 28 -3.04 0.98 -21.28
CA ARG A 28 -2.60 1.90 -22.34
C ARG A 28 -3.81 2.49 -23.08
N PRO A 29 -3.58 3.54 -23.89
CA PRO A 29 -4.64 4.12 -24.72
C PRO A 29 -5.28 3.14 -25.72
N ASP A 30 -4.58 2.09 -26.10
CA ASP A 30 -5.08 1.02 -26.97
C ASP A 30 -5.91 -0.05 -26.22
N GLY A 31 -6.07 0.11 -24.89
CA GLY A 31 -6.80 -0.81 -24.03
C GLY A 31 -5.97 -1.98 -23.50
N THR A 32 -4.71 -2.14 -23.92
CA THR A 32 -3.85 -3.23 -23.41
C THR A 32 -3.44 -2.94 -21.96
N THR A 33 -3.42 -3.98 -21.12
CA THR A 33 -2.97 -3.87 -19.74
C THR A 33 -1.46 -3.57 -19.70
N LEU A 34 -1.11 -2.50 -19.02
CA LEU A 34 0.28 -2.10 -18.81
C LEU A 34 0.83 -2.64 -17.50
N GLU A 35 0.03 -2.57 -16.43
CA GLU A 35 0.46 -2.96 -15.09
C GLU A 35 -0.73 -3.39 -14.24
N ILE A 36 -0.51 -4.36 -13.35
CA ILE A 36 -1.46 -4.78 -12.31
C ILE A 36 -0.70 -4.77 -10.98
N LEU A 37 -1.15 -3.97 -10.04
CA LEU A 37 -0.55 -3.84 -8.71
C LEU A 37 -1.57 -4.14 -7.64
N GLY A 38 -1.16 -4.94 -6.65
CA GLY A 38 -1.89 -5.12 -5.40
C GLY A 38 -0.92 -4.93 -4.23
N LYS A 39 -1.29 -4.11 -3.24
CA LYS A 39 -0.41 -3.85 -2.10
C LYS A 39 -1.18 -3.79 -0.79
N TYR A 40 -0.69 -4.56 0.18
CA TYR A 40 -1.12 -4.44 1.57
C TYR A 40 -0.59 -3.15 2.21
N ILE A 41 -1.43 -2.47 2.98
CA ILE A 41 -1.13 -1.16 3.56
C ILE A 41 -1.25 -1.11 5.09
N GLY A 42 -1.43 -2.27 5.77
CA GLY A 42 -1.63 -2.31 7.22
C GLY A 42 -3.10 -2.22 7.61
N ARG A 43 -3.37 -1.69 8.83
CA ARG A 43 -4.76 -1.51 9.34
C ARG A 43 -5.28 -0.13 8.96
N HIS A 44 -6.25 -0.10 8.09
CA HIS A 44 -6.92 1.12 7.63
C HIS A 44 -8.41 0.89 7.39
N THR A 45 -9.15 1.98 7.19
CA THR A 45 -10.53 1.90 6.70
C THR A 45 -10.54 1.67 5.19
N ASN A 46 -11.66 1.16 4.66
CA ASN A 46 -11.82 0.99 3.21
C ASN A 46 -11.61 2.31 2.45
N ASN A 47 -12.16 3.41 2.95
CA ASN A 47 -12.00 4.71 2.29
C ASN A 47 -10.54 5.18 2.22
N VAL A 48 -9.73 4.86 3.24
CA VAL A 48 -8.28 5.12 3.22
C VAL A 48 -7.61 4.26 2.15
N ALA A 49 -7.97 2.98 2.04
CA ALA A 49 -7.43 2.09 1.01
C ALA A 49 -7.75 2.58 -0.42
N GLU A 50 -8.96 3.08 -0.65
CA GLU A 50 -9.36 3.70 -1.91
C GLU A 50 -8.49 4.91 -2.29
N TYR A 51 -8.19 5.78 -1.31
CA TYR A 51 -7.27 6.90 -1.52
C TYR A 51 -5.84 6.44 -1.81
N TYR A 52 -5.37 5.38 -1.16
CA TYR A 52 -4.05 4.81 -1.47
C TYR A 52 -3.99 4.26 -2.89
N ALA A 53 -5.08 3.62 -3.38
CA ALA A 53 -5.19 3.18 -4.75
C ALA A 53 -5.08 4.34 -5.75
N LEU A 54 -5.81 5.43 -5.48
CA LEU A 54 -5.75 6.64 -6.30
C LEU A 54 -4.35 7.26 -6.32
N ILE A 55 -3.72 7.39 -5.14
CA ILE A 55 -2.37 7.93 -5.01
C ILE A 55 -1.37 7.03 -5.76
N ALA A 56 -1.49 5.70 -5.66
CA ALA A 56 -0.64 4.77 -6.39
C ALA A 56 -0.76 4.92 -7.91
N ALA A 57 -1.97 5.13 -8.43
CA ALA A 57 -2.19 5.40 -9.85
C ALA A 57 -1.52 6.71 -10.31
N LEU A 58 -1.60 7.75 -9.49
CA LEU A 58 -0.99 9.06 -9.75
C LEU A 58 0.54 9.00 -9.64
N ASP A 59 1.08 8.31 -8.63
CA ASP A 59 2.52 8.07 -8.45
C ASP A 59 3.08 7.31 -9.66
N TYR A 60 2.41 6.24 -10.10
CA TYR A 60 2.81 5.49 -11.27
C TYR A 60 2.82 6.35 -12.53
N ALA A 61 1.75 7.13 -12.74
CA ALA A 61 1.67 8.03 -13.89
C ALA A 61 2.82 9.04 -13.91
N THR A 62 3.11 9.65 -12.76
CA THR A 62 4.20 10.63 -12.63
C THR A 62 5.57 9.97 -12.88
N ALA A 63 5.83 8.81 -12.28
CA ALA A 63 7.10 8.09 -12.41
C ALA A 63 7.38 7.63 -13.86
N ASN A 64 6.32 7.33 -14.63
CA ASN A 64 6.42 6.84 -16.01
C ASN A 64 6.16 7.92 -17.09
N GLY A 65 6.08 9.19 -16.69
CA GLY A 65 5.88 10.29 -17.64
C GLY A 65 4.52 10.28 -18.34
N ILE A 66 3.51 9.61 -17.75
CA ILE A 66 2.12 9.59 -18.23
C ILE A 66 1.50 10.93 -17.90
N LYS A 67 1.11 11.67 -18.93
CA LYS A 67 0.59 13.04 -18.79
C LYS A 67 -0.91 13.12 -18.75
N ARG A 68 -1.61 12.14 -19.31
CA ARG A 68 -3.08 12.10 -19.43
C ARG A 68 -3.61 10.82 -18.81
N LEU A 69 -4.30 10.95 -17.67
CA LEU A 69 -4.79 9.83 -16.89
C LEU A 69 -6.30 9.94 -16.64
N ARG A 70 -7.02 8.86 -16.93
CA ARG A 70 -8.39 8.66 -16.51
C ARG A 70 -8.45 7.59 -15.45
N VAL A 71 -8.90 7.95 -14.26
CA VAL A 71 -9.11 7.00 -13.17
C VAL A 71 -10.56 6.53 -13.17
N GLN A 72 -10.77 5.24 -12.95
CA GLN A 72 -12.07 4.59 -12.80
C GLN A 72 -12.13 3.90 -11.43
N SER A 73 -13.20 4.13 -10.70
CA SER A 73 -13.44 3.53 -9.38
C SER A 73 -14.93 3.27 -9.19
N ASP A 74 -15.27 2.21 -8.46
CA ASP A 74 -16.63 1.91 -8.01
C ASP A 74 -16.97 2.56 -6.65
N SER A 75 -16.06 3.36 -6.11
CA SER A 75 -16.29 4.19 -4.93
C SER A 75 -16.86 5.55 -5.31
N GLN A 76 -18.19 5.71 -5.19
CA GLN A 76 -18.84 7.01 -5.40
C GLN A 76 -18.29 8.09 -4.47
N LEU A 77 -17.85 7.71 -3.26
CA LEU A 77 -17.30 8.64 -2.28
C LEU A 77 -16.05 9.33 -2.82
N ILE A 78 -15.04 8.55 -3.21
CA ILE A 78 -13.76 9.11 -3.69
C ILE A 78 -13.97 9.90 -4.99
N VAL A 79 -14.78 9.38 -5.91
CA VAL A 79 -15.08 10.07 -7.16
C VAL A 79 -15.70 11.44 -6.91
N ASN A 80 -16.71 11.52 -6.05
CA ASN A 80 -17.41 12.78 -5.75
C ASN A 80 -16.56 13.74 -4.92
N GLN A 81 -15.69 13.22 -4.04
CA GLN A 81 -14.73 14.05 -3.30
C GLN A 81 -13.67 14.65 -4.24
N MET A 82 -13.12 13.88 -5.16
CA MET A 82 -12.13 14.38 -6.12
C MET A 82 -12.72 15.37 -7.12
N LYS A 83 -14.01 15.22 -7.49
CA LYS A 83 -14.75 16.20 -8.30
C LYS A 83 -15.17 17.46 -7.53
N GLY A 84 -14.99 17.48 -6.20
CA GLY A 84 -15.42 18.59 -5.35
C GLY A 84 -16.91 18.64 -5.05
N LEU A 85 -17.66 17.59 -5.41
CA LEU A 85 -19.09 17.47 -5.15
C LEU A 85 -19.37 17.12 -3.69
N TYR A 86 -18.46 16.36 -3.05
CA TYR A 86 -18.54 16.02 -1.63
C TYR A 86 -17.37 16.62 -0.86
N LYS A 87 -17.65 17.18 0.31
CA LYS A 87 -16.63 17.69 1.25
C LYS A 87 -15.94 16.51 1.95
N VAL A 88 -14.62 16.57 2.08
CA VAL A 88 -13.83 15.62 2.88
C VAL A 88 -13.86 16.05 4.34
N LYS A 89 -14.71 15.41 5.15
CA LYS A 89 -14.87 15.74 6.57
C LYS A 89 -13.93 14.94 7.47
N HIS A 90 -13.65 13.69 7.11
CA HIS A 90 -12.85 12.77 7.93
C HIS A 90 -11.39 13.25 8.00
N PRO A 91 -10.78 13.35 9.21
CA PRO A 91 -9.43 13.87 9.37
C PRO A 91 -8.39 13.03 8.63
N ASP A 92 -8.51 11.69 8.64
CA ASP A 92 -7.55 10.80 7.98
C ASP A 92 -7.60 10.88 6.44
N LEU A 93 -8.75 11.27 5.88
CA LEU A 93 -8.91 11.39 4.43
C LEU A 93 -8.44 12.72 3.88
N ARG A 94 -8.42 13.79 4.70
CA ARG A 94 -8.03 15.13 4.22
C ARG A 94 -6.62 15.17 3.64
N PRO A 95 -5.57 14.69 4.33
CA PRO A 95 -4.22 14.74 3.80
C PRO A 95 -4.07 13.88 2.53
N LEU A 96 -4.77 12.74 2.45
CA LEU A 96 -4.76 11.88 1.27
C LEU A 96 -5.44 12.56 0.07
N HIS A 97 -6.58 13.20 0.30
CA HIS A 97 -7.30 13.97 -0.71
C HIS A 97 -6.46 15.15 -1.22
N GLU A 98 -5.84 15.93 -0.32
CA GLU A 98 -4.98 17.06 -0.68
C GLU A 98 -3.77 16.59 -1.50
N ARG A 99 -3.13 15.50 -1.08
CA ARG A 99 -2.04 14.88 -1.83
C ARG A 99 -2.51 14.46 -3.23
N ALA A 100 -3.60 13.73 -3.32
CA ALA A 100 -4.14 13.27 -4.62
C ALA A 100 -4.50 14.45 -5.54
N LYS A 101 -5.11 15.51 -5.00
CA LYS A 101 -5.42 16.74 -5.74
C LYS A 101 -4.16 17.42 -6.27
N LYS A 102 -3.13 17.56 -5.44
CA LYS A 102 -1.85 18.15 -5.85
C LYS A 102 -1.18 17.35 -6.96
N MET A 103 -1.17 16.02 -6.83
CA MET A 103 -0.57 15.14 -7.86
C MET A 103 -1.37 15.19 -9.17
N ALA A 104 -2.70 15.14 -9.09
CA ALA A 104 -3.57 15.24 -10.26
C ALA A 104 -3.40 16.56 -11.01
N ALA A 105 -3.17 17.67 -10.29
CA ALA A 105 -2.92 18.97 -10.88
C ALA A 105 -1.56 19.05 -11.63
N GLY A 106 -0.64 18.13 -11.37
CA GLY A 106 0.64 18.01 -12.09
C GLY A 106 0.53 17.31 -13.45
N LEU A 107 -0.61 16.70 -13.77
CA LEU A 107 -0.87 16.06 -15.06
C LEU A 107 -1.43 17.06 -16.06
N GLU A 108 -1.17 16.85 -17.36
CA GLU A 108 -1.80 17.65 -18.43
C GLU A 108 -3.32 17.47 -18.47
N SER A 109 -3.77 16.25 -18.17
CA SER A 109 -5.20 15.91 -18.09
C SER A 109 -5.42 14.83 -17.06
N PHE A 110 -6.29 15.12 -16.10
CA PHE A 110 -6.75 14.16 -15.10
C PHE A 110 -8.27 14.14 -15.07
N THR A 111 -8.86 12.95 -15.14
CA THR A 111 -10.27 12.73 -14.91
C THR A 111 -10.48 11.54 -13.99
N ILE A 112 -11.53 11.61 -13.16
CA ILE A 112 -11.98 10.48 -12.35
C ILE A 112 -13.45 10.24 -12.58
N GLN A 113 -13.84 8.98 -12.78
CA GLN A 113 -15.22 8.61 -13.02
C GLN A 113 -15.63 7.37 -12.23
N TYR A 114 -16.90 7.34 -11.87
CA TYR A 114 -17.51 6.16 -11.30
C TYR A 114 -17.74 5.12 -12.39
N VAL A 115 -17.47 3.87 -12.06
CA VAL A 115 -17.84 2.70 -12.86
C VAL A 115 -18.57 1.68 -11.98
N PRO A 116 -19.52 0.91 -12.50
CA PRO A 116 -20.11 -0.20 -11.76
C PRO A 116 -19.04 -1.22 -11.37
N ARG A 117 -19.25 -1.92 -10.24
CA ARG A 117 -18.31 -2.90 -9.70
C ARG A 117 -17.94 -4.00 -10.70
N GLU A 118 -18.89 -4.38 -11.56
CA GLU A 118 -18.68 -5.36 -12.62
C GLU A 118 -17.59 -4.94 -13.62
N GLN A 119 -17.37 -3.64 -13.77
CA GLN A 119 -16.32 -3.07 -14.63
C GLN A 119 -15.00 -2.81 -13.89
N ASN A 120 -14.96 -3.03 -12.56
CA ASN A 120 -13.78 -2.82 -11.72
C ASN A 120 -13.19 -4.13 -11.15
N ARG A 121 -13.64 -5.29 -11.63
CA ARG A 121 -13.30 -6.62 -11.08
C ARG A 121 -11.81 -6.92 -11.04
N GLU A 122 -11.03 -6.45 -12.02
CA GLU A 122 -9.60 -6.69 -12.07
C GLU A 122 -8.86 -5.97 -10.91
N ALA A 123 -9.26 -4.72 -10.60
CA ALA A 123 -8.69 -3.97 -9.49
C ALA A 123 -9.16 -4.53 -8.14
N ASP A 124 -10.44 -4.91 -8.00
CA ASP A 124 -10.98 -5.62 -6.84
C ASP A 124 -10.22 -6.92 -6.57
N ALA A 125 -10.00 -7.72 -7.61
CA ALA A 125 -9.23 -8.97 -7.50
C ALA A 125 -7.78 -8.73 -7.05
N ALA A 126 -7.11 -7.70 -7.58
CA ALA A 126 -5.75 -7.35 -7.18
C ALA A 126 -5.69 -6.88 -5.72
N ALA A 127 -6.66 -6.08 -5.26
CA ALA A 127 -6.77 -5.65 -3.87
C ALA A 127 -6.98 -6.85 -2.92
N ASN A 128 -7.92 -7.73 -3.26
CA ASN A 128 -8.22 -8.91 -2.45
C ASN A 128 -7.04 -9.90 -2.42
N ALA A 129 -6.37 -10.15 -3.54
CA ALA A 129 -5.18 -11.00 -3.59
C ALA A 129 -4.05 -10.47 -2.69
N ALA A 130 -3.86 -9.15 -2.63
CA ALA A 130 -2.90 -8.53 -1.73
C ALA A 130 -3.25 -8.71 -0.25
N LEU A 131 -4.54 -8.72 0.11
CA LEU A 131 -5.01 -9.06 1.46
C LEU A 131 -4.79 -10.54 1.80
N ASP A 132 -5.07 -11.44 0.86
CA ASP A 132 -4.96 -12.89 1.08
C ASP A 132 -3.51 -13.32 1.28
N ASN A 133 -2.58 -12.75 0.52
CA ASN A 133 -1.16 -13.05 0.63
C ASN A 133 -0.57 -12.64 1.99
N THR A 134 -1.21 -11.74 2.73
CA THR A 134 -0.80 -11.35 4.09
C THR A 134 -1.45 -12.18 5.18
N SER A 135 -2.50 -12.95 4.88
CA SER A 135 -3.16 -13.83 5.87
C SER A 135 -2.27 -14.98 6.33
N GLY A 136 -1.16 -15.26 5.65
CA GLY A 136 -0.09 -16.18 6.05
C GLY A 136 1.03 -15.57 6.88
N VAL A 137 1.10 -14.25 6.97
CA VAL A 137 2.11 -13.53 7.78
C VAL A 137 1.46 -13.14 9.10
N LYS A 138 1.77 -13.87 10.18
CA LYS A 138 1.41 -13.44 11.55
C LYS A 138 1.96 -12.02 11.76
N PRO A 139 1.17 -11.04 12.23
CA PRO A 139 1.68 -9.72 12.55
C PRO A 139 2.69 -9.86 13.69
N ALA A 140 3.94 -9.53 13.41
CA ALA A 140 4.97 -9.39 14.42
C ALA A 140 4.83 -8.02 15.10
N TYR A 141 3.70 -7.82 15.78
CA TYR A 141 3.60 -6.72 16.76
C TYR A 141 2.52 -7.05 17.79
N GLY A 142 2.97 -7.08 19.04
CA GLY A 142 2.16 -7.43 20.17
C GLY A 142 1.02 -6.46 20.43
N SER A 143 -0.16 -6.99 20.68
CA SER A 143 -1.19 -6.32 21.43
C SER A 143 -1.13 -6.81 22.87
N GLU A 144 -0.90 -5.87 23.76
CA GLU A 144 -0.90 -6.05 25.20
C GLU A 144 -2.22 -6.60 25.73
N GLN A 145 -2.05 -7.52 26.65
CA GLN A 145 -2.77 -7.75 27.91
C GLN A 145 -4.29 -7.91 27.92
N SER A 146 -4.69 -9.12 28.22
CA SER A 146 -5.55 -9.31 29.37
C SER A 146 -5.22 -10.63 30.08
N VAL A 147 -5.01 -10.45 31.37
CA VAL A 147 -4.61 -11.42 32.37
C VAL A 147 -5.76 -12.40 32.65
N ALA A 148 -5.51 -13.70 32.65
CA ALA A 148 -6.08 -14.63 33.65
C ALA A 148 -5.37 -15.98 33.59
N GLN A 149 -4.79 -16.29 34.71
CA GLN A 149 -4.22 -17.49 35.29
C GLN A 149 -4.89 -18.83 34.92
N LYS A 150 -4.18 -19.92 34.69
CA LYS A 150 -3.63 -20.93 35.63
C LYS A 150 -3.21 -22.24 34.94
N SER A 151 -2.02 -22.66 35.33
CA SER A 151 -1.62 -24.03 35.72
C SER A 151 -1.47 -25.13 34.66
N GLY A 152 -0.25 -25.71 34.63
CA GLY A 152 0.00 -27.10 34.28
C GLY A 152 1.26 -27.34 33.42
N GLN A 153 2.38 -27.61 34.10
CA GLN A 153 3.64 -28.16 33.54
C GLN A 153 3.54 -29.67 33.31
N PRO A 154 4.64 -30.38 32.90
CA PRO A 154 5.37 -30.34 31.62
C PRO A 154 5.43 -31.71 30.95
N ASN A 155 5.90 -31.86 29.75
CA ASN A 155 6.78 -32.99 29.43
C ASN A 155 7.65 -32.81 28.19
N ALA A 156 8.82 -33.36 28.28
CA ALA A 156 9.99 -33.21 27.46
C ALA A 156 10.06 -34.19 26.27
N ALA A 157 10.97 -33.86 25.37
CA ALA A 157 11.81 -34.71 24.51
C ALA A 157 11.22 -35.12 23.14
N ARG A 158 11.79 -34.74 22.05
CA ARG A 158 12.96 -35.39 21.43
C ARG A 158 13.28 -34.81 20.05
N ALA A 159 14.55 -34.63 19.84
CA ALA A 159 15.22 -34.13 18.66
C ALA A 159 14.98 -34.95 17.38
N SER A 160 15.03 -34.27 16.23
CA SER A 160 15.91 -34.70 15.14
C SER A 160 16.19 -33.57 14.17
N ARG A 161 17.44 -33.45 13.86
CA ARG A 161 18.13 -32.54 12.95
C ARG A 161 17.63 -32.71 11.53
N ASN A 162 17.60 -31.63 10.75
CA ASN A 162 18.26 -31.58 9.47
C ASN A 162 18.66 -30.15 9.12
N GLU A 163 19.95 -30.02 8.91
CA GLU A 163 20.62 -28.81 8.44
C GLU A 163 20.43 -28.65 6.93
N SER A 164 20.20 -27.43 6.50
CA SER A 164 20.84 -26.92 5.28
C SER A 164 20.79 -25.40 5.31
N GLY A 165 21.99 -24.83 5.31
CA GLY A 165 22.30 -23.48 5.66
C GLY A 165 21.91 -22.43 4.64
N ALA A 166 21.51 -21.29 5.17
CA ALA A 166 21.77 -20.00 4.57
C ALA A 166 22.27 -19.11 5.71
N ALA A 167 23.56 -18.75 5.65
CA ALA A 167 24.22 -17.90 6.61
C ALA A 167 23.45 -16.55 6.69
N ALA A 168 22.74 -16.36 7.79
CA ALA A 168 22.18 -15.07 8.16
C ALA A 168 23.38 -14.16 8.51
N SER A 169 23.70 -13.23 7.62
CA SER A 169 24.64 -12.16 7.92
C SER A 169 24.08 -11.31 9.06
N ALA A 170 24.97 -10.94 10.02
CA ALA A 170 24.57 -10.09 11.15
C ALA A 170 23.83 -8.83 10.69
N PRO A 171 22.83 -8.35 11.44
CA PRO A 171 22.04 -7.19 11.07
C PRO A 171 22.94 -5.96 10.88
N ARG A 172 22.90 -5.37 9.69
CA ARG A 172 23.68 -4.18 9.35
C ARG A 172 22.88 -2.94 9.76
N LYS A 173 23.47 -2.09 10.59
CA LYS A 173 22.87 -0.79 10.94
C LYS A 173 23.15 0.21 9.83
N VAL A 174 22.10 0.84 9.30
CA VAL A 174 22.20 1.88 8.29
C VAL A 174 21.50 3.13 8.82
N LYS A 175 22.15 4.28 8.68
CA LYS A 175 21.54 5.56 8.98
C LYS A 175 20.60 5.95 7.83
N ALA A 176 19.39 6.39 8.17
CA ALA A 176 18.43 6.90 7.20
C ALA A 176 17.78 8.17 7.73
N GLN A 177 17.40 9.06 6.83
CA GLN A 177 16.59 10.24 7.15
C GLN A 177 15.14 9.96 6.81
N PHE A 178 14.24 10.36 7.70
CA PHE A 178 12.82 10.31 7.42
C PHE A 178 12.41 11.63 6.75
N ARG A 179 11.96 11.55 5.47
CA ARG A 179 11.45 12.69 4.71
C ARG A 179 10.19 12.27 3.98
N ASP A 180 9.14 13.05 4.10
CA ASP A 180 7.87 12.90 3.38
C ASP A 180 7.26 11.47 3.44
N GLY A 181 7.38 10.83 4.62
CA GLY A 181 6.83 9.48 4.82
C GLY A 181 7.75 8.33 4.38
N VAL A 182 8.97 8.63 3.90
CA VAL A 182 9.93 7.64 3.39
C VAL A 182 11.23 7.69 4.19
N LEU A 183 11.79 6.51 4.48
CA LEU A 183 13.16 6.40 5.02
C LEU A 183 14.14 6.42 3.86
N VAL A 184 14.93 7.49 3.76
CA VAL A 184 15.99 7.64 2.77
C VAL A 184 17.32 7.25 3.40
N PRO A 185 17.97 6.16 2.96
CA PRO A 185 19.28 5.78 3.47
C PRO A 185 20.32 6.87 3.23
N ALA A 186 21.18 7.12 4.19
CA ALA A 186 22.29 8.08 4.05
C ALA A 186 23.38 7.60 3.09
N GLU A 187 23.42 6.29 2.82
CA GLU A 187 24.34 5.64 1.90
C GLU A 187 23.58 4.67 0.98
N PRO A 188 24.01 4.47 -0.29
CA PRO A 188 23.39 3.51 -1.18
C PRO A 188 23.38 2.10 -0.59
N LEU A 189 22.21 1.47 -0.57
CA LEU A 189 22.07 0.07 -0.21
C LEU A 189 22.35 -0.78 -1.44
N HIS A 190 23.52 -1.47 -1.46
CA HIS A 190 23.84 -2.44 -2.52
C HIS A 190 23.07 -3.74 -2.28
N LEU A 191 21.78 -3.73 -2.58
CA LEU A 191 20.91 -4.91 -2.50
C LEU A 191 20.76 -5.52 -3.89
N LYS A 192 20.65 -6.85 -3.94
CA LYS A 192 20.30 -7.55 -5.18
C LYS A 192 18.83 -7.28 -5.50
N GLU A 193 18.50 -7.22 -6.77
CA GLU A 193 17.09 -7.11 -7.21
C GLU A 193 16.26 -8.25 -6.61
N GLY A 194 15.08 -7.90 -6.03
CA GLY A 194 14.22 -8.84 -5.31
C GLY A 194 14.64 -9.16 -3.88
N ALA A 195 15.68 -8.53 -3.33
CA ALA A 195 16.07 -8.75 -1.94
C ALA A 195 15.01 -8.22 -0.97
N VAL A 196 14.56 -9.07 -0.06
CA VAL A 196 13.68 -8.70 1.05
C VAL A 196 14.54 -8.26 2.23
N VAL A 197 14.28 -7.07 2.77
CA VAL A 197 14.97 -6.53 3.93
C VAL A 197 13.99 -6.27 5.06
N GLU A 198 14.40 -6.60 6.27
CA GLU A 198 13.69 -6.23 7.49
C GLU A 198 14.36 -4.98 8.09
N ILE A 199 13.56 -3.95 8.41
CA ILE A 199 14.08 -2.68 8.91
C ILE A 199 13.53 -2.45 10.31
N SER A 200 14.44 -2.35 11.29
CA SER A 200 14.11 -1.85 12.63
C SER A 200 14.51 -0.39 12.76
N VAL A 201 13.57 0.48 13.12
CA VAL A 201 13.80 1.92 13.25
C VAL A 201 14.03 2.28 14.71
N ALA A 202 15.20 2.84 15.02
CA ALA A 202 15.47 3.50 16.29
C ALA A 202 15.63 5.00 16.06
N LEU A 203 14.87 5.82 16.79
CA LEU A 203 15.02 7.27 16.75
C LEU A 203 16.30 7.68 17.49
N VAL A 204 17.16 8.42 16.81
CA VAL A 204 18.35 9.03 17.41
C VAL A 204 18.02 10.50 17.67
N PRO A 205 18.13 10.99 18.92
CA PRO A 205 17.90 12.41 19.19
C PRO A 205 18.94 13.25 18.45
N GLU A 206 18.50 14.34 17.84
CA GLU A 206 19.41 15.32 17.27
C GLU A 206 20.26 15.90 18.39
N ARG A 207 21.59 15.84 18.25
CA ARG A 207 22.48 16.62 19.13
C ARG A 207 22.43 18.07 18.70
N ASN A 208 21.86 18.92 19.55
CA ASN A 208 22.06 20.36 19.48
C ASN A 208 23.53 20.71 19.61
#